data_7467a914b31c69ab6792aa0c3247a95e
#
_entry.id   7467a914b31c69ab6792aa0c3247a95e
#
_cell.length_a   1.000
_cell.length_b   1.000
_cell.length_c   1.000
_cell.angle_alpha   90.00
_cell.angle_beta   90.00
_cell.angle_gamma   90.00
#
_symmetry.space_group_name_H-M   'P 1'
#
loop_
_entity.id
_entity.type
_entity.pdbx_description
1 polymer ?
#
loop_
_entity_poly.entity_id
_entity_poly.type
_entity_poly.pdbx_seq_one_letter_code
_entity_poly.pdbx_strand_id
1 'polypeptide(L)'
;MYVALGKEKSVFSKDIVAIFDLDITSQSHLTRRFLREAEKAGNVENTAEDIPKSFIVCRQKEKNVVYLSQMATATLAKRDRKSVV
;
A
#
# COMPACT_ATOMS: atom_id res chain seq x y z
N MET A 1 -9.31 -13.64 -4.05
CA MET A 1 -7.99 -14.05 -3.54
C MET A 1 -7.45 -13.00 -2.59
N TYR A 2 -6.83 -13.41 -1.51
CA TYR A 2 -6.23 -12.50 -0.55
C TYR A 2 -4.73 -12.35 -0.81
N VAL A 3 -4.23 -11.14 -0.62
CA VAL A 3 -2.82 -10.84 -0.76
C VAL A 3 -2.29 -10.44 0.61
N ALA A 4 -1.30 -11.16 1.11
CA ALA A 4 -0.69 -10.86 2.41
C ALA A 4 0.22 -9.65 2.30
N LEU A 5 -0.01 -8.64 3.13
CA LEU A 5 0.81 -7.42 3.17
C LEU A 5 1.84 -7.46 4.30
N GLY A 6 1.62 -8.33 5.26
CA GLY A 6 2.50 -8.52 6.41
C GLY A 6 2.08 -9.76 7.15
N LYS A 7 2.58 -9.95 8.38
CA LYS A 7 2.32 -11.19 9.14
C LYS A 7 0.84 -11.42 9.44
N GLU A 8 0.11 -10.36 9.77
CA GLU A 8 -1.26 -10.50 10.25
C GLU A 8 -2.28 -9.75 9.40
N LYS A 9 -1.84 -9.22 8.26
CA LYS A 9 -2.75 -8.43 7.43
C LYS A 9 -2.78 -8.95 6.01
N SER A 10 -3.98 -9.22 5.53
CA SER A 10 -4.23 -9.56 4.13
C SER A 10 -5.37 -8.70 3.61
N VAL A 11 -5.32 -8.38 2.33
CA VAL A 11 -6.39 -7.64 1.66
C VAL A 11 -6.89 -8.43 0.45
N PHE A 12 -8.11 -8.15 0.04
CA PHE A 12 -8.67 -8.78 -1.14
C PHE A 12 -8.00 -8.21 -2.38
N SER A 13 -7.55 -9.09 -3.27
CA SER A 13 -6.89 -8.68 -4.51
C SER A 13 -7.69 -7.67 -5.31
N LYS A 14 -8.98 -7.87 -5.42
CA LYS A 14 -9.85 -6.97 -6.19
C LYS A 14 -9.98 -5.57 -5.60
N ASP A 15 -9.65 -5.40 -4.33
CA ASP A 15 -9.71 -4.10 -3.67
C ASP A 15 -8.45 -3.27 -3.91
N ILE A 16 -7.38 -3.90 -4.39
CA ILE A 16 -6.12 -3.23 -4.62
C ILE A 16 -6.20 -2.38 -5.88
N VAL A 17 -5.97 -1.08 -5.73
CA VAL A 17 -5.97 -0.14 -6.84
C VAL A 17 -4.56 0.02 -7.40
N ALA A 18 -3.56 0.14 -6.53
CA ALA A 18 -2.17 0.36 -6.96
C ALA A 18 -1.19 -0.04 -5.86
N ILE A 19 0.03 -0.37 -6.26
CA ILE A 19 1.14 -0.70 -5.37
C ILE A 19 2.29 0.23 -5.72
N PHE A 20 2.85 0.93 -4.73
CA PHE A 20 3.92 1.91 -4.92
C PHE A 20 5.15 1.54 -4.12
N ASP A 21 6.31 1.82 -4.71
CA ASP A 21 7.60 1.64 -4.03
C ASP A 21 7.93 2.92 -3.28
N LEU A 22 8.10 2.82 -1.96
CA LEU A 22 8.37 3.99 -1.12
C LEU A 22 9.73 4.62 -1.38
N ASP A 23 10.72 3.81 -1.78
CA ASP A 23 12.05 4.35 -2.07
C ASP A 23 12.06 5.23 -3.32
N ILE A 24 11.20 4.93 -4.26
CA ILE A 24 11.11 5.68 -5.52
C ILE A 24 10.07 6.79 -5.42
N THR A 25 8.86 6.44 -5.02
CA THR A 25 7.74 7.37 -5.06
C THR A 25 7.72 8.37 -3.89
N SER A 26 8.37 8.06 -2.77
CA SER A 26 8.41 8.98 -1.63
C SER A 26 9.18 10.26 -1.92
N GLN A 27 9.98 10.26 -2.98
CA GLN A 27 10.67 11.46 -3.42
C GLN A 27 9.75 12.41 -4.20
N SER A 28 8.61 11.92 -4.64
CA SER A 28 7.62 12.74 -5.33
C SER A 28 6.87 13.61 -4.33
N HIS A 29 6.78 14.90 -4.65
CA HIS A 29 6.04 15.85 -3.84
C HIS A 29 4.55 15.47 -3.75
N LEU A 30 3.97 15.03 -4.86
CA LEU A 30 2.56 14.64 -4.92
C LEU A 30 2.29 13.40 -4.09
N THR A 31 3.20 12.44 -4.12
CA THR A 31 3.05 11.20 -3.34
C THR A 31 3.10 11.52 -1.84
N ARG A 32 4.03 12.36 -1.41
CA ARG A 32 4.12 12.73 0.00
C ARG A 32 2.87 13.47 0.48
N ARG A 33 2.34 14.33 -0.37
CA ARG A 33 1.10 15.05 -0.07
C ARG A 33 -0.08 14.07 0.06
N PHE A 34 -0.18 13.13 -0.86
CA PHE A 34 -1.23 12.10 -0.82
C PHE A 34 -1.19 11.30 0.48
N LEU A 35 0.00 10.84 0.87
CA LEU A 35 0.16 10.07 2.10
C LEU A 35 -0.18 10.89 3.34
N ARG A 36 0.22 12.15 3.35
CA ARG A 36 -0.06 13.05 4.46
C ARG A 36 -1.56 13.27 4.62
N GLU A 37 -2.27 13.49 3.52
CA GLU A 37 -3.71 13.69 3.56
C GLU A 37 -4.45 12.42 3.99
N ALA A 38 -3.98 11.24 3.53
CA ALA A 38 -4.55 9.97 3.95
C ALA A 38 -4.35 9.74 5.45
N GLU A 39 -3.18 10.11 5.98
CA GLU A 39 -2.90 10.01 7.40
C GLU A 39 -3.83 10.90 8.24
N LYS A 40 -4.03 12.13 7.80
CA LYS A 40 -4.94 13.06 8.48
C LYS A 40 -6.35 12.54 8.51
N ALA A 41 -6.78 11.85 7.47
CA ALA A 41 -8.11 11.26 7.40
C ALA A 41 -8.24 9.95 8.18
N GLY A 42 -7.13 9.45 8.73
CA GLY A 42 -7.12 8.18 9.46
C GLY A 42 -7.21 6.96 8.56
N ASN A 43 -6.85 7.09 7.30
CA ASN A 43 -6.99 6.03 6.31
C ASN A 43 -5.67 5.30 6.01
N VAL A 44 -4.65 5.44 6.86
CA VAL A 44 -3.38 4.75 6.69
C VAL A 44 -3.22 3.72 7.79
N GLU A 45 -2.95 2.48 7.40
CA GLU A 45 -2.68 1.39 8.32
C GLU A 45 -1.28 0.85 8.06
N ASN A 46 -0.44 0.84 9.09
CA ASN A 46 0.92 0.32 8.98
C ASN A 46 0.92 -1.17 9.33
N THR A 47 1.20 -2.01 8.34
CA THR A 47 1.30 -3.46 8.54
C THR A 47 2.76 -3.92 8.61
N ALA A 48 3.72 -3.01 8.49
CA ALA A 48 5.14 -3.33 8.56
C ALA A 48 5.59 -3.45 10.01
N GLU A 49 6.42 -4.45 10.28
CA GLU A 49 7.04 -4.62 11.59
C GLU A 49 8.32 -3.80 11.72
N ASP A 50 8.87 -3.41 10.59
CA ASP A 50 10.10 -2.65 10.48
C ASP A 50 9.85 -1.48 9.53
N ILE A 51 10.88 -0.99 8.89
CA ILE A 51 10.75 0.13 7.95
C ILE A 51 9.92 -0.30 6.73
N PRO A 52 8.84 0.40 6.41
CA PRO A 52 8.04 0.03 5.24
C PRO A 52 8.79 0.28 3.94
N LYS A 53 8.60 -0.61 2.98
CA LYS A 53 9.23 -0.53 1.66
C LYS A 53 8.24 -0.18 0.56
N SER A 54 6.96 -0.41 0.81
CA SER A 54 5.91 -0.17 -0.17
C SER A 54 4.64 0.32 0.50
N PHE A 55 3.78 0.94 -0.30
CA PHE A 55 2.44 1.20 0.16
C PHE A 55 1.43 0.75 -0.90
N ILE A 56 0.29 0.29 -0.42
CA ILE A 56 -0.76 -0.29 -1.25
C ILE A 56 -2.01 0.55 -1.06
N VAL A 57 -2.57 1.04 -2.17
CA VAL A 57 -3.81 1.79 -2.15
C VAL A 57 -4.94 0.81 -2.44
N CYS A 58 -5.87 0.71 -1.50
CA CYS A 58 -7.06 -0.13 -1.64
C CYS A 58 -8.30 0.72 -1.60
N ARG A 59 -9.32 0.29 -2.32
CA ARG A 59 -10.64 0.92 -2.24
C ARG A 59 -11.59 -0.05 -1.56
N GLN A 60 -12.05 0.34 -0.38
CA GLN A 60 -12.93 -0.50 0.43
C GLN A 60 -14.12 0.32 0.90
N LYS A 61 -15.33 -0.17 0.63
CA LYS A 61 -16.57 0.49 1.07
C LYS A 61 -16.62 1.99 0.72
N GLU A 62 -16.31 2.30 -0.54
CA GLU A 62 -16.31 3.67 -1.08
C GLU A 62 -15.25 4.60 -0.47
N LYS A 63 -14.26 4.01 0.18
CA LYS A 63 -13.22 4.73 0.90
C LYS A 63 -11.86 4.19 0.47
N ASN A 64 -10.90 5.09 0.28
CA ASN A 64 -9.53 4.71 -0.04
C ASN A 64 -8.76 4.46 1.25
N VAL A 65 -8.14 3.30 1.36
CA VAL A 65 -7.31 2.95 2.51
C VAL A 65 -5.89 2.66 2.00
N VAL A 66 -4.91 3.20 2.70
CA VAL A 66 -3.50 3.01 2.35
C VAL A 66 -2.87 2.09 3.39
N TYR A 67 -2.24 1.02 2.92
CA TYR A 67 -1.51 0.11 3.78
C TYR A 67 -0.02 0.25 3.53
N LEU A 68 0.75 0.39 4.59
CA LEU A 68 2.21 0.39 4.51
C LEU A 68 2.70 -1.03 4.75
N SER A 69 3.62 -1.51 3.93
CA SER A 69 4.13 -2.88 4.00
C SER A 69 5.65 -2.90 3.93
N GLN A 70 6.26 -3.83 4.65
CA GLN A 70 7.70 -4.05 4.57
C GLN A 70 8.08 -4.94 3.38
N MET A 71 7.10 -5.48 2.68
CA MET A 71 7.35 -6.34 1.53
C MET A 71 7.73 -5.51 0.31
N ALA A 72 8.64 -6.05 -0.51
CA ALA A 72 9.03 -5.40 -1.75
C ALA A 72 7.87 -5.38 -2.74
N THR A 73 7.80 -4.32 -3.55
CA THR A 73 6.73 -4.18 -4.55
C THR A 73 6.70 -5.34 -5.53
N ALA A 74 7.89 -5.86 -5.92
CA ALA A 74 7.97 -7.01 -6.81
C ALA A 74 7.28 -8.24 -6.23
N THR A 75 7.42 -8.46 -4.92
CA THR A 75 6.78 -9.59 -4.24
C THR A 75 5.26 -9.42 -4.22
N LEU A 76 4.80 -8.22 -3.91
CA LEU A 76 3.36 -7.93 -3.86
C LEU A 76 2.72 -8.00 -5.24
N ALA A 77 3.39 -7.45 -6.25
CA ALA A 77 2.89 -7.49 -7.63
C ALA A 77 2.82 -8.93 -8.15
N LYS A 78 3.78 -9.76 -7.77
CA LYS A 78 3.80 -11.16 -8.15
C LYS A 78 2.61 -11.92 -7.56
N ARG A 79 2.25 -11.60 -6.32
CA ARG A 79 1.11 -12.23 -5.64
C ARG A 79 -0.23 -11.77 -6.20
N ASP A 80 -0.33 -10.52 -6.59
CA ASP A 80 -1.58 -9.92 -7.03
C ASP A 80 -1.69 -9.76 -8.54
N ARG A 81 -0.58 -9.84 -9.26
CA ARG A 81 -0.50 -9.62 -10.70
C ARG A 81 -0.93 -8.21 -11.11
N LYS A 82 -0.84 -7.25 -10.21
CA LYS A 82 -1.11 -5.84 -10.48
C LYS A 82 0.18 -5.14 -10.92
N SER A 83 0.01 -4.05 -11.65
CA SER A 83 1.13 -3.23 -12.05
C SER A 83 1.68 -2.44 -10.86
N VAL A 84 3.00 -2.38 -10.76
CA VAL A 84 3.67 -1.54 -9.77
C VAL A 84 3.88 -0.17 -10.40
N VAL A 85 3.58 0.85 -9.62
CA VAL A 85 3.73 2.24 -10.06
C VAL A 85 4.94 2.88 -9.40
#